data_d3020198f93729d7d593d50e1143e8fa
#
_entry.id   d3020198f93729d7d593d50e1143e8fa
#
_cell.length_a   1.000
_cell.length_b   1.000
_cell.length_c   1.000
_cell.angle_alpha   90.00
_cell.angle_beta   90.00
_cell.angle_gamma   90.00
#
_symmetry.space_group_name_H-M   'P 1'
#
loop_
_entity.id
_entity.type
_entity.pdbx_description
1 polymer ?
#
loop_
_entity_poly.entity_id
_entity_poly.type
_entity_poly.pdbx_seq_one_letter_code
_entity_poly.pdbx_strand_id
1 'polypeptide(L)'
;MSDRYDLIIVGGGPAGLAAAQAASAAGKRILIMEKDGWGGTCTHRGCIPTKALLACSRSYSGLKKLRRVGIGTGEATIDYAAMRRHQQQIVKIAALGARKLLADAGVEIAEGTGEIISPREIICTNPAGESRTVTADHLLIAWGSEAVVPRGISLSERIMTSDGIGAIDDLPASIIIVGASFIGVEYAVFFAQLGVKVILVELLERILPQEDEEAAQFLRQELVRLGVDVRTGAALAGLAETPAGVVMEV
;
A
#
# COMPACT_ATOMS: atom_id res chain seq x y z
N MET A 1 26.33 -17.75 23.08
CA MET A 1 24.91 -17.79 23.49
C MET A 1 24.20 -18.64 22.46
N SER A 2 23.26 -19.50 22.85
CA SER A 2 22.62 -20.41 21.88
C SER A 2 21.76 -19.56 20.93
N ASP A 3 21.94 -19.71 19.60
CA ASP A 3 21.14 -19.06 18.55
C ASP A 3 19.76 -19.73 18.42
N ARG A 4 19.15 -20.05 19.57
CA ARG A 4 17.82 -20.68 19.66
C ARG A 4 16.79 -19.71 20.22
N TYR A 5 15.65 -19.62 19.54
CA TYR A 5 14.49 -18.79 19.89
C TYR A 5 13.26 -19.66 20.15
N ASP A 6 12.26 -19.12 20.83
CA ASP A 6 10.92 -19.75 20.88
C ASP A 6 10.22 -19.56 19.53
N LEU A 7 10.41 -18.37 18.91
CA LEU A 7 9.76 -17.99 17.66
C LEU A 7 10.70 -17.18 16.79
N ILE A 8 10.84 -17.56 15.52
CA ILE A 8 11.42 -16.72 14.48
C ILE A 8 10.29 -16.26 13.54
N ILE A 9 10.26 -14.95 13.24
CA ILE A 9 9.27 -14.33 12.36
C ILE A 9 9.97 -13.80 11.12
N VAL A 10 9.53 -14.22 9.93
CA VAL A 10 10.05 -13.75 8.66
C VAL A 10 9.09 -12.76 8.05
N GLY A 11 9.46 -11.48 8.08
CA GLY A 11 8.69 -10.33 7.62
C GLY A 11 8.22 -9.41 8.74
N GLY A 12 8.63 -8.14 8.65
CA GLY A 12 8.33 -7.06 9.59
C GLY A 12 7.09 -6.23 9.24
N GLY A 13 6.17 -6.79 8.44
CA GLY A 13 4.88 -6.19 8.13
C GLY A 13 3.87 -6.30 9.28
N PRO A 14 2.60 -5.87 9.09
CA PRO A 14 1.59 -5.85 10.16
C PRO A 14 1.40 -7.20 10.85
N ALA A 15 1.42 -8.31 10.10
CA ALA A 15 1.27 -9.65 10.65
C ALA A 15 2.45 -10.02 11.56
N GLY A 16 3.70 -9.77 11.09
CA GLY A 16 4.91 -10.03 11.87
C GLY A 16 5.00 -9.17 13.11
N LEU A 17 4.68 -7.88 13.01
CA LEU A 17 4.66 -6.96 14.14
C LEU A 17 3.66 -7.39 15.22
N ALA A 18 2.43 -7.73 14.83
CA ALA A 18 1.39 -8.17 15.76
C ALA A 18 1.78 -9.49 16.46
N ALA A 19 2.34 -10.43 15.71
CA ALA A 19 2.82 -11.70 16.26
C ALA A 19 3.99 -11.51 17.24
N ALA A 20 4.96 -10.65 16.88
CA ALA A 20 6.11 -10.34 17.74
C ALA A 20 5.65 -9.72 19.07
N GLN A 21 4.71 -8.77 19.04
CA GLN A 21 4.16 -8.16 20.24
C GLN A 21 3.44 -9.19 21.12
N ALA A 22 2.56 -10.00 20.52
CA ALA A 22 1.81 -11.01 21.26
C ALA A 22 2.72 -12.06 21.92
N ALA A 23 3.72 -12.54 21.20
CA ALA A 23 4.66 -13.53 21.70
C ALA A 23 5.60 -12.93 22.76
N SER A 24 6.06 -11.69 22.60
CA SER A 24 6.85 -10.98 23.61
C SER A 24 6.07 -10.78 24.91
N ALA A 25 4.81 -10.37 24.81
CA ALA A 25 3.92 -10.24 25.98
C ALA A 25 3.72 -11.58 26.74
N ALA A 26 3.88 -12.71 26.04
CA ALA A 26 3.87 -14.05 26.62
C ALA A 26 5.26 -14.51 27.14
N GLY A 27 6.26 -13.61 27.20
CA GLY A 27 7.60 -13.89 27.71
C GLY A 27 8.47 -14.76 26.79
N LYS A 28 8.15 -14.82 25.49
CA LYS A 28 8.89 -15.62 24.51
C LYS A 28 10.12 -14.89 23.98
N ARG A 29 11.20 -15.65 23.72
CA ARG A 29 12.39 -15.14 23.05
C ARG A 29 12.17 -15.17 21.54
N ILE A 30 12.19 -13.99 20.91
CA ILE A 30 11.77 -13.79 19.53
C ILE A 30 12.90 -13.17 18.72
N LEU A 31 13.09 -13.68 17.51
CA LEU A 31 13.81 -13.02 16.43
C LEU A 31 12.80 -12.64 15.33
N ILE A 32 12.78 -11.38 14.91
CA ILE A 32 12.04 -10.95 13.74
C ILE A 32 12.99 -10.43 12.65
N MET A 33 12.73 -10.78 11.41
CA MET A 33 13.56 -10.42 10.26
C MET A 33 12.77 -9.59 9.27
N GLU A 34 13.38 -8.51 8.75
CA GLU A 34 12.82 -7.68 7.70
C GLU A 34 13.90 -7.27 6.69
N LYS A 35 13.61 -7.42 5.39
CA LYS A 35 14.57 -7.15 4.31
C LYS A 35 14.51 -5.73 3.74
N ASP A 36 13.30 -5.11 3.72
CA ASP A 36 13.05 -3.83 3.05
C ASP A 36 12.81 -2.69 4.05
N GLY A 37 11.76 -2.82 4.87
CA GLY A 37 11.41 -1.75 5.80
C GLY A 37 10.35 -2.13 6.81
N TRP A 38 10.58 -1.75 8.04
CA TRP A 38 9.71 -2.05 9.19
C TRP A 38 8.30 -1.47 8.99
N GLY A 39 7.30 -2.32 9.16
CA GLY A 39 5.90 -2.03 8.86
C GLY A 39 5.43 -2.55 7.50
N GLY A 40 6.36 -3.06 6.67
CA GLY A 40 6.09 -3.74 5.40
C GLY A 40 5.28 -2.91 4.40
N THR A 41 4.58 -3.59 3.49
CA THR A 41 3.76 -2.97 2.43
C THR A 41 2.75 -1.97 2.98
N CYS A 42 2.09 -2.27 4.09
CA CYS A 42 1.09 -1.36 4.69
C CYS A 42 1.70 0.01 5.03
N THR A 43 2.90 0.04 5.60
CA THR A 43 3.57 1.29 5.99
C THR A 43 4.20 2.01 4.82
N HIS A 44 4.82 1.30 3.87
CA HIS A 44 5.65 1.92 2.85
C HIS A 44 4.95 2.17 1.52
N ARG A 45 4.00 1.29 1.11
CA ARG A 45 3.40 1.30 -0.24
C ARG A 45 1.87 1.20 -0.25
N GLY A 46 1.24 0.84 0.88
CA GLY A 46 -0.19 0.56 0.95
C GLY A 46 -0.98 1.53 1.83
N CYS A 47 -1.33 1.07 3.04
CA CYS A 47 -2.30 1.74 3.91
C CYS A 47 -1.89 3.16 4.30
N ILE A 48 -0.70 3.31 4.88
CA ILE A 48 -0.27 4.60 5.45
C ILE A 48 -0.11 5.68 4.36
N PRO A 49 0.65 5.47 3.27
CA PRO A 49 0.78 6.47 2.23
C PRO A 49 -0.55 6.81 1.55
N THR A 50 -1.40 5.83 1.29
CA THR A 50 -2.70 6.06 0.65
C THR A 50 -3.62 6.90 1.54
N LYS A 51 -3.73 6.57 2.84
CA LYS A 51 -4.55 7.32 3.79
C LYS A 51 -4.04 8.75 4.02
N ALA A 52 -2.73 8.95 4.00
CA ALA A 52 -2.14 10.29 4.06
C ALA A 52 -2.56 11.14 2.83
N LEU A 53 -2.48 10.58 1.63
CA LEU A 53 -2.91 11.24 0.40
C LEU A 53 -4.42 11.50 0.38
N LEU A 54 -5.24 10.53 0.78
CA LEU A 54 -6.69 10.67 0.89
C LEU A 54 -7.10 11.76 1.89
N ALA A 55 -6.40 11.91 3.00
CA ALA A 55 -6.66 12.99 3.96
C ALA A 55 -6.43 14.36 3.32
N CYS A 56 -5.36 14.50 2.53
CA CYS A 56 -5.08 15.73 1.80
C CYS A 56 -6.16 16.04 0.74
N SER A 57 -6.49 15.06 -0.12
CA SER A 57 -7.49 15.25 -1.17
C SER A 57 -8.89 15.52 -0.62
N ARG A 58 -9.25 14.86 0.50
CA ARG A 58 -10.51 15.12 1.22
C ARG A 58 -10.58 16.55 1.74
N SER A 59 -9.48 17.06 2.32
CA SER A 59 -9.40 18.44 2.81
C SER A 59 -9.59 19.43 1.67
N TYR A 60 -8.91 19.23 0.53
CA TYR A 60 -9.05 20.06 -0.65
C TYR A 60 -10.49 20.02 -1.22
N SER A 61 -11.08 18.84 -1.38
CA SER A 61 -12.47 18.67 -1.82
C SER A 61 -13.46 19.30 -0.84
N GLY A 62 -13.15 19.28 0.46
CA GLY A 62 -13.94 19.92 1.51
C GLY A 62 -14.05 21.43 1.33
N LEU A 63 -13.01 22.12 0.88
CA LEU A 63 -13.03 23.56 0.62
C LEU A 63 -14.09 23.95 -0.42
N LYS A 64 -14.28 23.12 -1.45
CA LYS A 64 -15.34 23.33 -2.45
C LYS A 64 -16.75 23.23 -1.85
N LYS A 65 -16.93 22.37 -0.84
CA LYS A 65 -18.22 22.21 -0.14
C LYS A 65 -18.54 23.41 0.75
N LEU A 66 -17.53 24.01 1.39
CA LEU A 66 -17.70 25.21 2.23
C LEU A 66 -18.27 26.39 1.46
N ARG A 67 -17.86 26.58 0.20
CA ARG A 67 -18.43 27.61 -0.68
C ARG A 67 -19.93 27.46 -0.90
N ARG A 68 -20.44 26.22 -0.93
CA ARG A 68 -21.88 25.95 -1.13
C ARG A 68 -22.74 26.39 0.06
N VAL A 69 -22.15 26.49 1.25
CA VAL A 69 -22.79 26.93 2.47
C VAL A 69 -22.42 28.37 2.86
N GLY A 70 -21.87 29.14 1.90
CA GLY A 70 -21.61 30.59 2.07
C GLY A 70 -20.26 30.91 2.74
N ILE A 71 -19.37 29.92 2.95
CA ILE A 71 -18.06 30.16 3.53
C ILE A 71 -17.04 30.36 2.42
N GLY A 72 -16.50 31.56 2.31
CA GLY A 72 -15.46 31.93 1.35
C GLY A 72 -14.08 31.39 1.80
N THR A 73 -13.42 30.62 0.95
CA THR A 73 -12.08 30.05 1.24
C THR A 73 -10.97 30.62 0.35
N GLY A 74 -11.27 31.64 -0.47
CA GLY A 74 -10.35 32.10 -1.51
C GLY A 74 -10.16 31.05 -2.62
N GLU A 75 -9.18 31.25 -3.49
CA GLU A 75 -8.78 30.27 -4.48
C GLU A 75 -7.80 29.25 -3.84
N ALA A 76 -8.19 27.99 -3.81
CA ALA A 76 -7.34 26.93 -3.29
C ALA A 76 -6.50 26.32 -4.42
N THR A 77 -5.21 26.27 -4.23
CA THR A 77 -4.25 25.64 -5.15
C THR A 77 -3.74 24.32 -4.60
N ILE A 78 -3.26 23.44 -5.48
CA ILE A 78 -2.65 22.16 -5.12
C ILE A 78 -1.14 22.27 -5.36
N ASP A 79 -0.35 22.10 -4.30
CA ASP A 79 1.07 21.78 -4.40
C ASP A 79 1.24 20.27 -4.18
N TYR A 80 1.25 19.53 -5.27
CA TYR A 80 1.35 18.06 -5.21
C TYR A 80 2.68 17.60 -4.64
N ALA A 81 3.77 18.29 -4.92
CA ALA A 81 5.09 17.97 -4.37
C ALA A 81 5.11 18.15 -2.84
N ALA A 82 4.47 19.20 -2.31
CA ALA A 82 4.33 19.36 -0.86
C ALA A 82 3.46 18.26 -0.24
N MET A 83 2.37 17.86 -0.90
CA MET A 83 1.51 16.77 -0.48
C MET A 83 2.29 15.44 -0.41
N ARG A 84 3.15 15.17 -1.40
CA ARG A 84 4.05 14.03 -1.43
C ARG A 84 5.09 14.06 -0.29
N ARG A 85 5.71 15.19 -0.04
CA ARG A 85 6.65 15.34 1.10
C ARG A 85 5.96 15.07 2.44
N HIS A 86 4.73 15.55 2.61
CA HIS A 86 3.93 15.26 3.80
C HIS A 86 3.64 13.77 3.96
N GLN A 87 3.19 13.09 2.89
CA GLN A 87 3.01 11.65 2.87
C GLN A 87 4.28 10.88 3.28
N GLN A 88 5.43 11.22 2.67
CA GLN A 88 6.72 10.57 2.95
C GLN A 88 7.15 10.75 4.41
N GLN A 89 6.89 11.92 4.99
CA GLN A 89 7.17 12.17 6.40
C GLN A 89 6.31 11.29 7.33
N ILE A 90 5.02 11.12 7.01
CA ILE A 90 4.12 10.21 7.76
C ILE A 90 4.62 8.77 7.68
N VAL A 91 4.99 8.30 6.49
CA VAL A 91 5.55 6.95 6.28
C VAL A 91 6.81 6.76 7.12
N LYS A 92 7.74 7.73 7.10
CA LYS A 92 8.98 7.67 7.88
C LYS A 92 8.70 7.57 9.39
N ILE A 93 7.78 8.37 9.91
CA ILE A 93 7.40 8.34 11.33
C ILE A 93 6.79 6.99 11.68
N ALA A 94 5.90 6.44 10.84
CA ALA A 94 5.26 5.16 11.06
C ALA A 94 6.28 3.99 11.07
N ALA A 95 7.23 3.99 10.13
CA ALA A 95 8.28 2.98 10.08
C ALA A 95 9.21 3.01 11.30
N LEU A 96 9.60 4.21 11.76
CA LEU A 96 10.36 4.37 12.98
C LEU A 96 9.58 3.91 14.21
N GLY A 97 8.27 4.19 14.26
CA GLY A 97 7.36 3.73 15.30
C GLY A 97 7.28 2.22 15.36
N ALA A 98 7.16 1.54 14.21
CA ALA A 98 7.13 0.08 14.13
C ALA A 98 8.42 -0.55 14.69
N ARG A 99 9.58 0.00 14.32
CA ARG A 99 10.88 -0.48 14.84
C ARG A 99 11.03 -0.25 16.35
N LYS A 100 10.65 0.95 16.81
CA LYS A 100 10.70 1.28 18.24
C LYS A 100 9.83 0.35 19.08
N LEU A 101 8.64 0.05 18.60
CA LEU A 101 7.68 -0.84 19.25
C LEU A 101 8.26 -2.25 19.48
N LEU A 102 9.00 -2.79 18.51
CA LEU A 102 9.70 -4.08 18.65
C LEU A 102 10.84 -3.99 19.69
N ALA A 103 11.62 -2.91 19.64
CA ALA A 103 12.72 -2.70 20.57
C ALA A 103 12.22 -2.55 22.02
N ASP A 104 11.16 -1.78 22.23
CA ASP A 104 10.53 -1.60 23.55
C ASP A 104 9.94 -2.91 24.09
N ALA A 105 9.50 -3.80 23.19
CA ALA A 105 9.02 -5.15 23.51
C ALA A 105 10.16 -6.16 23.77
N GLY A 106 11.42 -5.77 23.64
CA GLY A 106 12.58 -6.66 23.83
C GLY A 106 12.73 -7.73 22.74
N VAL A 107 12.15 -7.51 21.56
CA VAL A 107 12.28 -8.41 20.42
C VAL A 107 13.62 -8.21 19.74
N GLU A 108 14.35 -9.30 19.46
CA GLU A 108 15.57 -9.24 18.66
C GLU A 108 15.24 -8.97 17.21
N ILE A 109 15.88 -7.95 16.63
CA ILE A 109 15.63 -7.47 15.27
C ILE A 109 16.80 -7.85 14.39
N ALA A 110 16.53 -8.49 13.23
CA ALA A 110 17.50 -8.74 12.18
C ALA A 110 17.07 -8.05 10.89
N GLU A 111 17.95 -7.21 10.32
CA GLU A 111 17.78 -6.65 8.99
C GLU A 111 18.40 -7.60 7.96
N GLY A 112 17.64 -7.95 6.91
CA GLY A 112 18.09 -8.86 5.87
C GLY A 112 17.07 -9.92 5.50
N THR A 113 17.57 -10.96 4.80
CA THR A 113 16.74 -12.05 4.26
C THR A 113 16.86 -13.31 5.11
N GLY A 114 15.82 -14.14 5.08
CA GLY A 114 15.79 -15.45 5.72
C GLY A 114 15.50 -16.56 4.71
N GLU A 115 16.38 -17.57 4.67
CA GLU A 115 16.18 -18.80 3.91
C GLU A 115 15.79 -19.93 4.85
N ILE A 116 14.60 -20.48 4.66
CA ILE A 116 14.08 -21.57 5.49
C ILE A 116 14.70 -22.89 5.05
N ILE A 117 15.49 -23.51 5.94
CA ILE A 117 16.19 -24.78 5.69
C ILE A 117 15.34 -25.96 6.17
N SER A 118 14.67 -25.78 7.30
CA SER A 118 13.79 -26.79 7.90
C SER A 118 12.67 -26.13 8.68
N PRO A 119 11.68 -26.87 9.20
CA PRO A 119 10.62 -26.29 10.02
C PRO A 119 11.09 -25.57 11.31
N ARG A 120 12.37 -25.69 11.67
CA ARG A 120 12.94 -25.11 12.88
C ARG A 120 14.27 -24.38 12.66
N GLU A 121 14.71 -24.26 11.41
CA GLU A 121 16.03 -23.72 11.08
C GLU A 121 15.94 -22.75 9.90
N ILE A 122 16.61 -21.61 10.05
CA ILE A 122 16.67 -20.56 9.04
C ILE A 122 18.08 -20.00 8.94
N ILE A 123 18.53 -19.70 7.74
CA ILE A 123 19.74 -18.92 7.49
C ILE A 123 19.35 -17.46 7.37
N CYS A 124 19.86 -16.63 8.26
CA CYS A 124 19.70 -15.17 8.24
C CYS A 124 20.88 -14.54 7.51
N THR A 125 20.64 -13.77 6.45
CA THR A 125 21.69 -13.04 5.73
C THR A 125 21.44 -11.54 5.87
N ASN A 126 22.41 -10.84 6.46
CA ASN A 126 22.32 -9.40 6.62
C ASN A 126 22.63 -8.63 5.31
N PRO A 127 22.39 -7.30 5.22
CA PRO A 127 22.66 -6.53 4.02
C PRO A 127 24.14 -6.51 3.58
N ALA A 128 25.09 -6.85 4.47
CA ALA A 128 26.52 -6.99 4.15
C ALA A 128 26.87 -8.36 3.54
N GLY A 129 25.89 -9.28 3.44
CA GLY A 129 26.09 -10.63 2.92
C GLY A 129 26.59 -11.64 3.95
N GLU A 130 26.69 -11.26 5.21
CA GLU A 130 27.07 -12.18 6.30
C GLU A 130 25.88 -13.04 6.69
N SER A 131 26.09 -14.35 6.76
CA SER A 131 25.05 -15.31 7.07
C SER A 131 25.28 -16.00 8.40
N ARG A 132 24.21 -16.21 9.15
CA ARG A 132 24.21 -17.06 10.35
C ARG A 132 23.01 -17.99 10.35
N THR A 133 23.21 -19.21 10.84
CA THR A 133 22.11 -20.16 11.04
C THR A 133 21.53 -19.97 12.43
N VAL A 134 20.22 -19.88 12.51
CA VAL A 134 19.47 -19.76 13.78
C VAL A 134 18.36 -20.80 13.82
N THR A 135 17.99 -21.21 15.03
CA THR A 135 16.96 -22.22 15.26
C THR A 135 15.83 -21.70 16.14
N ALA A 136 14.62 -22.23 15.95
CA ALA A 136 13.48 -21.92 16.79
C ALA A 136 12.57 -23.13 17.01
N ASP A 137 11.75 -23.06 18.04
CA ASP A 137 10.70 -24.05 18.23
C ASP A 137 9.59 -23.87 17.18
N HIS A 138 9.36 -22.62 16.74
CA HIS A 138 8.37 -22.26 15.71
C HIS A 138 8.92 -21.23 14.73
N LEU A 139 8.52 -21.36 13.45
CA LEU A 139 8.73 -20.34 12.42
C LEU A 139 7.39 -19.77 12.00
N LEU A 140 7.29 -18.43 11.95
CA LEU A 140 6.14 -17.72 11.40
C LEU A 140 6.53 -17.04 10.10
N ILE A 141 5.85 -17.42 9.02
CA ILE A 141 6.03 -16.84 7.70
C ILE A 141 5.06 -15.68 7.55
N ALA A 142 5.58 -14.46 7.50
CA ALA A 142 4.84 -13.21 7.37
C ALA A 142 5.42 -12.28 6.30
N TRP A 143 6.04 -12.84 5.26
CA TRP A 143 6.79 -12.11 4.21
C TRP A 143 5.91 -11.31 3.23
N GLY A 144 4.57 -11.37 3.40
CA GLY A 144 3.64 -10.53 2.63
C GLY A 144 3.36 -11.06 1.23
N SER A 145 3.04 -10.12 0.33
CA SER A 145 2.70 -10.37 -1.07
C SER A 145 3.19 -9.22 -1.95
N GLU A 146 3.29 -9.47 -3.23
CA GLU A 146 3.69 -8.51 -4.25
C GLU A 146 2.54 -8.25 -5.23
N ALA A 147 2.56 -7.08 -5.88
CA ALA A 147 1.60 -6.75 -6.90
C ALA A 147 1.80 -7.63 -8.14
N VAL A 148 0.73 -8.22 -8.63
CA VAL A 148 0.75 -9.06 -9.83
C VAL A 148 0.49 -8.17 -11.05
N VAL A 149 1.37 -8.27 -12.05
CA VAL A 149 1.17 -7.64 -13.35
C VAL A 149 0.43 -8.65 -14.25
N PRO A 150 -0.72 -8.28 -14.84
CA PRO A 150 -1.43 -9.17 -15.77
C PRO A 150 -0.55 -9.58 -16.95
N ARG A 151 -0.76 -10.80 -17.46
CA ARG A 151 0.00 -11.30 -18.63
C ARG A 151 -0.19 -10.40 -19.84
N GLY A 152 0.90 -10.11 -20.55
CA GLY A 152 0.88 -9.27 -21.74
C GLY A 152 0.96 -7.77 -21.45
N ILE A 153 1.00 -7.35 -20.17
CA ILE A 153 1.22 -5.96 -19.78
C ILE A 153 2.70 -5.76 -19.47
N SER A 154 3.29 -4.74 -20.08
CA SER A 154 4.64 -4.27 -19.74
C SER A 154 4.56 -3.00 -18.93
N LEU A 155 5.29 -2.95 -17.81
CA LEU A 155 5.39 -1.74 -16.99
C LEU A 155 6.29 -0.71 -17.69
N SER A 156 5.97 0.56 -17.50
CA SER A 156 6.72 1.71 -18.01
C SER A 156 6.58 2.88 -17.01
N GLU A 157 7.08 4.05 -17.38
CA GLU A 157 6.86 5.27 -16.59
C GLU A 157 5.38 5.66 -16.48
N ARG A 158 4.55 5.23 -17.45
CA ARG A 158 3.10 5.53 -17.50
C ARG A 158 2.21 4.35 -17.17
N ILE A 159 2.75 3.13 -17.16
CA ILE A 159 2.02 1.90 -16.81
C ILE A 159 2.69 1.28 -15.60
N MET A 160 2.04 1.33 -14.47
CA MET A 160 2.60 0.93 -13.19
C MET A 160 1.60 0.16 -12.34
N THR A 161 2.10 -0.57 -11.37
CA THR A 161 1.26 -1.12 -10.28
C THR A 161 0.97 -0.05 -9.23
N SER A 162 0.11 -0.37 -8.25
CA SER A 162 -0.16 0.52 -7.12
C SER A 162 1.11 0.94 -6.35
N ASP A 163 2.15 0.11 -6.35
CA ASP A 163 3.43 0.42 -5.71
C ASP A 163 4.16 1.59 -6.38
N GLY A 164 3.94 1.79 -7.68
CA GLY A 164 4.53 2.87 -8.48
C GLY A 164 3.88 4.24 -8.26
N ILE A 165 2.68 4.32 -7.68
CA ILE A 165 1.97 5.61 -7.48
C ILE A 165 2.81 6.58 -6.64
N GLY A 166 3.58 6.04 -5.72
CA GLY A 166 4.57 6.79 -4.96
C GLY A 166 5.64 7.48 -5.80
N ALA A 167 5.87 7.14 -7.06
CA ALA A 167 6.86 7.73 -7.95
C ALA A 167 6.29 8.79 -8.91
N ILE A 168 4.98 9.01 -8.92
CA ILE A 168 4.36 10.07 -9.75
C ILE A 168 4.77 11.43 -9.18
N ASP A 169 5.48 12.22 -9.96
CA ASP A 169 5.97 13.53 -9.52
C ASP A 169 4.93 14.64 -9.67
N ASP A 170 4.11 14.59 -10.73
CA ASP A 170 3.06 15.55 -11.02
C ASP A 170 1.69 14.89 -11.17
N LEU A 171 0.62 15.63 -10.84
CA LEU A 171 -0.74 15.13 -11.06
C LEU A 171 -0.98 14.95 -12.56
N PRO A 172 -1.36 13.74 -13.01
CA PRO A 172 -1.70 13.53 -14.41
C PRO A 172 -3.02 14.22 -14.77
N ALA A 173 -3.19 14.60 -16.04
CA ALA A 173 -4.46 15.14 -16.53
C ALA A 173 -5.58 14.06 -16.48
N SER A 174 -5.22 12.80 -16.67
CA SER A 174 -6.13 11.66 -16.60
C SER A 174 -5.39 10.39 -16.15
N ILE A 175 -6.15 9.45 -15.57
CA ILE A 175 -5.62 8.16 -15.12
C ILE A 175 -6.65 7.05 -15.42
N ILE A 176 -6.15 5.89 -15.82
CA ILE A 176 -6.91 4.65 -15.92
C ILE A 176 -6.48 3.77 -14.75
N ILE A 177 -7.42 3.30 -13.97
CA ILE A 177 -7.20 2.39 -12.85
C ILE A 177 -7.86 1.06 -13.17
N VAL A 178 -7.07 -0.01 -13.20
CA VAL A 178 -7.52 -1.37 -13.49
C VAL A 178 -7.62 -2.15 -12.18
N GLY A 179 -8.83 -2.62 -11.89
CA GLY A 179 -9.22 -3.26 -10.63
C GLY A 179 -9.94 -2.31 -9.68
N ALA A 180 -11.19 -2.61 -9.35
CA ALA A 180 -12.03 -1.80 -8.46
C ALA A 180 -12.24 -2.47 -7.09
N SER A 181 -11.21 -3.14 -6.57
CA SER A 181 -11.11 -3.48 -5.16
C SER A 181 -10.73 -2.23 -4.34
N PHE A 182 -10.59 -2.35 -3.02
CA PHE A 182 -10.35 -1.20 -2.14
C PHE A 182 -9.17 -0.32 -2.56
N ILE A 183 -8.07 -0.87 -3.06
CA ILE A 183 -6.90 -0.08 -3.53
C ILE A 183 -7.30 0.81 -4.71
N GLY A 184 -7.92 0.22 -5.74
CA GLY A 184 -8.32 0.97 -6.94
C GLY A 184 -9.37 2.03 -6.64
N VAL A 185 -10.35 1.72 -5.79
CA VAL A 185 -11.38 2.66 -5.35
C VAL A 185 -10.79 3.82 -4.55
N GLU A 186 -9.85 3.56 -3.65
CA GLU A 186 -9.18 4.62 -2.87
C GLU A 186 -8.40 5.58 -3.76
N TYR A 187 -7.64 5.07 -4.73
CA TYR A 187 -6.95 5.93 -5.69
C TYR A 187 -7.89 6.65 -6.64
N ALA A 188 -9.00 6.01 -7.05
CA ALA A 188 -10.02 6.69 -7.84
C ALA A 188 -10.60 7.90 -7.09
N VAL A 189 -10.92 7.76 -5.80
CA VAL A 189 -11.37 8.85 -4.94
C VAL A 189 -10.30 9.94 -4.82
N PHE A 190 -9.04 9.55 -4.57
CA PHE A 190 -7.93 10.48 -4.41
C PHE A 190 -7.75 11.37 -5.63
N PHE A 191 -7.59 10.77 -6.80
CA PHE A 191 -7.35 11.50 -8.04
C PHE A 191 -8.56 12.34 -8.46
N ALA A 192 -9.79 11.79 -8.35
CA ALA A 192 -11.01 12.53 -8.70
C ALA A 192 -11.22 13.75 -7.79
N GLN A 193 -10.95 13.65 -6.50
CA GLN A 193 -11.02 14.79 -5.57
C GLN A 193 -10.05 15.91 -5.93
N LEU A 194 -8.92 15.59 -6.53
CA LEU A 194 -7.92 16.55 -7.01
C LEU A 194 -8.21 17.08 -8.42
N GLY A 195 -9.28 16.61 -9.07
CA GLY A 195 -9.71 17.09 -10.39
C GLY A 195 -9.11 16.33 -11.58
N VAL A 196 -8.42 15.24 -11.34
CA VAL A 196 -7.92 14.33 -12.39
C VAL A 196 -9.10 13.58 -13.01
N LYS A 197 -9.11 13.39 -14.34
CA LYS A 197 -10.08 12.53 -15.02
C LYS A 197 -9.76 11.08 -14.72
N VAL A 198 -10.69 10.35 -14.11
CA VAL A 198 -10.47 8.95 -13.69
C VAL A 198 -11.39 8.02 -14.46
N ILE A 199 -10.81 6.96 -15.05
CA ILE A 199 -11.53 5.80 -15.55
C ILE A 199 -11.16 4.63 -14.63
N LEU A 200 -12.16 4.03 -13.97
CA LEU A 200 -12.00 2.86 -13.10
C LEU A 200 -12.62 1.64 -13.80
N VAL A 201 -11.80 0.65 -14.09
CA VAL A 201 -12.20 -0.56 -14.84
C VAL A 201 -12.16 -1.77 -13.91
N GLU A 202 -13.21 -2.57 -13.95
CA GLU A 202 -13.34 -3.80 -13.17
C GLU A 202 -13.83 -4.94 -14.05
N LEU A 203 -13.16 -6.08 -13.95
CA LEU A 203 -13.52 -7.30 -14.68
C LEU A 203 -14.88 -7.85 -14.25
N LEU A 204 -15.16 -7.79 -12.94
CA LEU A 204 -16.40 -8.32 -12.38
C LEU A 204 -17.55 -7.31 -12.53
N GLU A 205 -18.78 -7.80 -12.36
CA GLU A 205 -20.00 -7.01 -12.57
C GLU A 205 -20.18 -5.85 -11.57
N ARG A 206 -19.42 -5.84 -10.47
CA ARG A 206 -19.49 -4.78 -9.46
C ARG A 206 -18.11 -4.44 -8.89
N ILE A 207 -17.97 -3.20 -8.42
CA ILE A 207 -16.82 -2.80 -7.61
C ILE A 207 -16.86 -3.50 -6.26
N LEU A 208 -15.73 -3.62 -5.56
CA LEU A 208 -15.62 -4.24 -4.24
C LEU A 208 -16.36 -5.59 -4.18
N PRO A 209 -16.03 -6.56 -5.04
CA PRO A 209 -16.85 -7.76 -5.25
C PRO A 209 -16.94 -8.65 -4.00
N GLN A 210 -16.03 -8.50 -3.04
CA GLN A 210 -15.99 -9.26 -1.79
C GLN A 210 -16.74 -8.57 -0.63
N GLU A 211 -17.17 -7.31 -0.83
CA GLU A 211 -17.84 -6.53 0.19
C GLU A 211 -19.37 -6.65 0.07
N ASP A 212 -20.07 -6.10 1.05
CA ASP A 212 -21.52 -5.99 1.03
C ASP A 212 -22.02 -5.27 -0.23
N GLU A 213 -23.06 -5.79 -0.87
CA GLU A 213 -23.53 -5.31 -2.15
C GLU A 213 -24.14 -3.91 -2.07
N GLU A 214 -24.91 -3.61 -1.03
CA GLU A 214 -25.52 -2.28 -0.85
C GLU A 214 -24.45 -1.22 -0.59
N ALA A 215 -23.43 -1.56 0.22
CA ALA A 215 -22.30 -0.69 0.48
C ALA A 215 -21.47 -0.42 -0.78
N ALA A 216 -21.21 -1.46 -1.58
CA ALA A 216 -20.50 -1.34 -2.85
C ALA A 216 -21.27 -0.49 -3.87
N GLN A 217 -22.59 -0.69 -3.97
CA GLN A 217 -23.45 0.09 -4.85
C GLN A 217 -23.53 1.56 -4.41
N PHE A 218 -23.65 1.83 -3.11
CA PHE A 218 -23.61 3.20 -2.59
C PHE A 218 -22.30 3.88 -2.95
N LEU A 219 -21.17 3.22 -2.73
CA LEU A 219 -19.85 3.78 -3.06
C LEU A 219 -19.66 4.00 -4.56
N ARG A 220 -20.19 3.10 -5.41
CA ARG A 220 -20.21 3.30 -6.87
C ARG A 220 -20.93 4.58 -7.25
N GLN A 221 -22.08 4.85 -6.64
CA GLN A 221 -22.82 6.09 -6.88
C GLN A 221 -22.02 7.33 -6.47
N GLU A 222 -21.32 7.28 -5.33
CA GLU A 222 -20.45 8.37 -4.88
C GLU A 222 -19.26 8.59 -5.82
N LEU A 223 -18.64 7.53 -6.34
CA LEU A 223 -17.58 7.63 -7.36
C LEU A 223 -18.09 8.34 -8.63
N VAL A 224 -19.26 7.94 -9.12
CA VAL A 224 -19.89 8.59 -10.29
C VAL A 224 -20.20 10.06 -10.00
N ARG A 225 -20.69 10.41 -8.80
CA ARG A 225 -20.92 11.81 -8.39
C ARG A 225 -19.64 12.63 -8.31
N LEU A 226 -18.50 11.98 -8.04
CA LEU A 226 -17.17 12.60 -8.08
C LEU A 226 -16.64 12.78 -9.51
N GLY A 227 -17.32 12.23 -10.52
CA GLY A 227 -16.92 12.31 -11.92
C GLY A 227 -16.04 11.15 -12.39
N VAL A 228 -15.96 10.05 -11.63
CA VAL A 228 -15.26 8.83 -12.05
C VAL A 228 -16.09 8.08 -13.08
N ASP A 229 -15.50 7.72 -14.23
CA ASP A 229 -16.06 6.80 -15.22
C ASP A 229 -15.83 5.35 -14.73
N VAL A 230 -16.89 4.75 -14.16
CA VAL A 230 -16.82 3.40 -13.56
C VAL A 230 -17.34 2.38 -14.56
N ARG A 231 -16.46 1.50 -15.04
CA ARG A 231 -16.74 0.44 -16.00
C ARG A 231 -16.57 -0.93 -15.34
N THR A 232 -17.67 -1.61 -15.10
CA THR A 232 -17.71 -2.98 -14.56
C THR A 232 -18.08 -3.98 -15.66
N GLY A 233 -17.79 -5.27 -15.46
CA GLY A 233 -17.96 -6.31 -16.50
C GLY A 233 -17.00 -6.11 -17.69
N ALA A 234 -15.90 -5.39 -17.50
CA ALA A 234 -15.00 -4.95 -18.55
C ALA A 234 -13.63 -5.63 -18.39
N ALA A 235 -13.34 -6.58 -19.29
CA ALA A 235 -12.06 -7.27 -19.31
C ALA A 235 -10.99 -6.42 -19.99
N LEU A 236 -9.83 -6.26 -19.34
CA LEU A 236 -8.69 -5.63 -19.99
C LEU A 236 -8.16 -6.52 -21.12
N ALA A 237 -8.35 -6.10 -22.38
CA ALA A 237 -7.84 -6.79 -23.55
C ALA A 237 -6.39 -6.38 -23.88
N GLY A 238 -6.03 -5.11 -23.64
CA GLY A 238 -4.69 -4.61 -23.87
C GLY A 238 -4.44 -3.21 -23.36
N LEU A 239 -3.14 -2.89 -23.17
CA LEU A 239 -2.64 -1.54 -22.91
C LEU A 239 -1.56 -1.21 -23.94
N ALA A 240 -1.66 -0.06 -24.56
CA ALA A 240 -0.65 0.45 -25.48
C ALA A 240 -0.23 1.86 -25.08
N GLU A 241 1.08 2.09 -24.98
CA GLU A 241 1.62 3.41 -24.76
C GLU A 241 1.79 4.12 -26.09
N THR A 242 1.36 5.38 -26.14
CA THR A 242 1.46 6.26 -27.31
C THR A 242 2.10 7.58 -26.89
N PRO A 243 2.58 8.43 -27.82
CA PRO A 243 3.09 9.76 -27.49
C PRO A 243 2.07 10.61 -26.71
N ALA A 244 0.75 10.40 -26.93
CA ALA A 244 -0.32 11.16 -26.29
C ALA A 244 -0.73 10.60 -24.91
N GLY A 245 -0.30 9.39 -24.55
CA GLY A 245 -0.69 8.74 -23.30
C GLY A 245 -0.84 7.24 -23.43
N VAL A 246 -1.60 6.63 -22.52
CA VAL A 246 -1.92 5.20 -22.54
C VAL A 246 -3.31 4.98 -23.13
N VAL A 247 -3.42 4.09 -24.09
CA VAL A 247 -4.69 3.62 -24.66
C VAL A 247 -4.99 2.25 -24.07
N MET A 248 -6.22 2.09 -23.59
CA MET A 248 -6.73 0.85 -23.03
C MET A 248 -7.79 0.28 -23.97
N GLU A 249 -7.70 -1.01 -24.24
CA GLU A 249 -8.70 -1.80 -24.95
C GLU A 249 -9.42 -2.70 -23.92
N VAL A 250 -10.75 -2.65 -23.92
CA VAL A 250 -11.65 -3.41 -23.04
C VAL A 250 -12.76 -4.06 -23.84
#